data_52e901bc3c5b893ab5bdefdfe0580a67
#
_entry.id   52e901bc3c5b893ab5bdefdfe0580a67
#
_cell.length_a   1.000
_cell.length_b   1.000
_cell.length_c   1.000
_cell.angle_alpha   90.00
_cell.angle_beta   90.00
_cell.angle_gamma   90.00
#
_symmetry.space_group_name_H-M   'P 1'
#
loop_
_entity.id
_entity.type
_entity.pdbx_description
1 polymer ?
#
loop_
_entity_poly.entity_id
_entity_poly.type
_entity_poly.pdbx_seq_one_letter_code
_entity_poly.pdbx_strand_id
1 'polypeptide(L)'
;MVTVMDNCKKFIADFPVNSAEFFKAITYATTELYISMHELDLEDQTAFPIKTNEFIDKFMKCGTTLQESLTNIMVNLACPESVATIKNFTILSTLPERMKNTNVISEIFHGKIHGWSKAIFVRIGDEKPLRRVLYIVENVNAQMTKLEQEKELLEQNRKQQNMINALMNGYTSVVSVDFVTEKVEILRINDRIKNTLGLMKEHPAFKALVEKLINTAVLEEDRDSLRKEIDESYIKEYVPVGHSLSKIFHNELGQYVEMKIVRTGEETAVFGFTDKTNEITEINDKIYKDSLTQVMNRKYFDDKLASQNCQAVVMADIDFFKEVNDNHGHQCGDAALAAVASILSSSVRDLDHVVRYGGDEFLISFKGITHEVLKIRLEQMRAKAEKIKLQDYPNVKLTMSFGGTFGDGVVSDMLSFADKALYVSKKKRNCVTIVPFEEKI
;
A
#
# COMPACT_ATOMS: atom_id res chain seq x y z
N MET A 1 20.27 36.96 8.33
CA MET A 1 21.62 37.02 7.69
C MET A 1 21.71 38.10 6.60
N VAL A 2 20.78 38.21 5.67
CA VAL A 2 20.80 39.26 4.60
C VAL A 2 20.76 40.68 5.19
N THR A 3 19.92 40.94 6.19
CA THR A 3 19.73 42.28 6.80
C THR A 3 20.95 42.77 7.59
N VAL A 4 21.71 41.88 8.22
CA VAL A 4 22.96 42.25 8.94
C VAL A 4 24.11 42.50 7.98
N MET A 5 24.22 41.71 6.90
CA MET A 5 25.22 41.96 5.84
C MET A 5 24.95 43.27 5.08
N ASP A 6 23.70 43.64 4.84
CA ASP A 6 23.38 44.89 4.15
C ASP A 6 23.61 46.13 5.04
N ASN A 7 23.36 46.00 6.36
CA ASN A 7 23.73 47.05 7.32
C ASN A 7 25.27 47.18 7.47
N CYS A 8 26.00 46.05 7.49
CA CYS A 8 27.45 46.06 7.48
C CYS A 8 28.05 46.70 6.20
N LYS A 9 27.48 46.41 5.03
CA LYS A 9 27.94 47.04 3.76
C LYS A 9 27.76 48.54 3.75
N LYS A 10 26.67 49.06 4.33
CA LYS A 10 26.42 50.50 4.43
C LYS A 10 27.38 51.20 5.39
N PHE A 11 27.72 50.54 6.51
CA PHE A 11 28.63 51.06 7.53
C PHE A 11 30.11 51.02 7.09
N ILE A 12 30.48 50.02 6.24
CA ILE A 12 31.84 49.83 5.76
C ILE A 12 32.21 50.83 4.64
N ALA A 13 31.20 51.36 3.91
CA ALA A 13 31.43 52.29 2.79
C ALA A 13 32.01 53.67 3.21
N ASP A 14 31.88 54.02 4.49
CA ASP A 14 32.28 55.35 4.99
C ASP A 14 33.72 55.41 5.53
N PHE A 15 34.45 54.30 5.57
CA PHE A 15 35.82 54.25 6.13
C PHE A 15 36.87 53.82 5.11
N PRO A 16 38.10 54.43 5.14
CA PRO A 16 39.21 53.97 4.29
C PRO A 16 39.63 52.54 4.66
N VAL A 17 39.72 51.68 3.65
CA VAL A 17 39.86 50.21 3.79
C VAL A 17 41.08 49.72 4.58
N ASN A 18 42.01 50.60 4.98
CA ASN A 18 43.23 50.27 5.75
C ASN A 18 43.41 51.12 7.01
N SER A 19 42.38 51.75 7.54
CA SER A 19 42.49 52.53 8.79
C SER A 19 42.22 51.66 10.02
N ALA A 20 42.88 52.00 11.14
CA ALA A 20 42.62 51.39 12.44
C ALA A 20 41.14 51.53 12.86
N GLU A 21 40.43 52.51 12.37
CA GLU A 21 39.00 52.76 12.54
C GLU A 21 38.14 51.79 11.74
N PHE A 22 38.53 51.43 10.53
CA PHE A 22 37.88 50.39 9.74
C PHE A 22 37.90 49.01 10.44
N PHE A 23 39.09 48.63 10.95
CA PHE A 23 39.20 47.40 11.74
C PHE A 23 38.39 47.44 13.04
N LYS A 24 38.37 48.59 13.75
CA LYS A 24 37.51 48.80 14.92
C LYS A 24 36.03 48.71 14.57
N ALA A 25 35.60 49.29 13.47
CA ALA A 25 34.21 49.26 13.01
C ALA A 25 33.76 47.83 12.60
N ILE A 26 34.61 47.07 11.92
CA ILE A 26 34.34 45.64 11.61
C ILE A 26 34.26 44.83 12.91
N THR A 27 35.23 45.02 13.80
CA THR A 27 35.27 44.33 15.08
C THR A 27 34.00 44.63 15.87
N TYR A 28 33.55 45.88 15.90
CA TYR A 28 32.31 46.28 16.63
C TYR A 28 31.06 45.72 15.97
N ALA A 29 30.95 45.74 14.66
CA ALA A 29 29.80 45.18 13.95
C ALA A 29 29.69 43.67 14.01
N THR A 30 30.80 42.96 14.23
CA THR A 30 30.85 41.50 14.38
C THR A 30 30.86 41.04 15.83
N THR A 31 30.96 41.97 16.83
CA THR A 31 31.12 41.62 18.26
C THR A 31 29.92 40.88 18.85
N GLU A 32 28.71 41.05 18.34
CA GLU A 32 27.55 40.34 18.87
C GLU A 32 27.56 38.83 18.53
N LEU A 33 28.24 38.45 17.44
CA LEU A 33 28.28 37.07 16.94
C LEU A 33 29.36 36.22 17.68
N TYR A 34 30.43 36.87 18.18
CA TYR A 34 31.58 36.17 18.74
C TYR A 34 31.61 36.26 20.26
N ILE A 35 31.79 35.11 20.93
CA ILE A 35 31.98 35.00 22.37
C ILE A 35 33.38 35.54 22.75
N SER A 36 34.41 35.15 21.98
CA SER A 36 35.78 35.60 22.16
C SER A 36 36.56 35.51 20.85
N MET A 37 37.63 36.31 20.75
CA MET A 37 38.56 36.34 19.64
C MET A 37 39.95 36.72 20.14
N HIS A 38 40.96 35.90 19.83
CA HIS A 38 42.34 36.08 20.24
C HIS A 38 43.28 35.80 19.05
N GLU A 39 44.27 36.65 18.88
CA GLU A 39 45.43 36.34 18.01
C GLU A 39 46.42 35.54 18.88
N LEU A 40 46.82 34.36 18.39
CA LEU A 40 47.80 33.51 19.06
C LEU A 40 49.08 33.46 18.24
N ASP A 41 50.22 33.77 18.89
CA ASP A 41 51.54 33.52 18.34
C ASP A 41 52.08 32.20 18.88
N LEU A 42 52.24 31.24 17.95
CA LEU A 42 52.63 29.86 18.30
C LEU A 42 54.12 29.72 18.61
N GLU A 43 54.95 30.68 18.12
CA GLU A 43 56.40 30.71 18.35
C GLU A 43 56.69 31.38 19.72
N ASP A 44 56.14 32.58 19.92
CA ASP A 44 56.35 33.35 21.15
C ASP A 44 55.45 32.89 22.34
N GLN A 45 54.53 31.94 22.07
CA GLN A 45 53.58 31.39 23.06
C GLN A 45 52.76 32.49 23.74
N THR A 46 52.33 33.50 22.97
CA THR A 46 51.53 34.63 23.44
C THR A 46 50.16 34.69 22.87
N ALA A 47 49.24 35.32 23.57
CA ALA A 47 47.86 35.57 23.12
C ALA A 47 47.55 37.06 23.25
N PHE A 48 47.01 37.64 22.17
CA PHE A 48 46.56 39.03 22.14
C PHE A 48 45.04 39.05 22.04
N PRO A 49 44.31 39.54 23.05
CA PRO A 49 42.85 39.59 23.00
C PRO A 49 42.39 40.66 22.02
N ILE A 50 41.53 40.26 21.06
CA ILE A 50 40.84 41.19 20.18
C ILE A 50 39.44 41.44 20.74
N LYS A 51 38.78 40.36 21.23
CA LYS A 51 37.54 40.39 21.96
C LYS A 51 37.60 39.35 23.06
N THR A 52 37.25 39.74 24.27
CA THR A 52 37.24 38.84 25.42
C THR A 52 36.17 39.28 26.44
N ASN A 53 36.01 38.53 27.52
CA ASN A 53 35.19 38.86 28.66
C ASN A 53 35.94 38.51 29.96
N GLU A 54 35.46 38.99 31.09
CA GLU A 54 36.12 38.82 32.39
C GLU A 54 36.40 37.34 32.75
N PHE A 55 35.50 36.44 32.34
CA PHE A 55 35.67 35.01 32.57
C PHE A 55 36.87 34.46 31.80
N ILE A 56 36.94 34.74 30.49
CA ILE A 56 38.03 34.28 29.62
C ILE A 56 39.36 34.89 30.06
N ASP A 57 39.39 36.20 30.36
CA ASP A 57 40.58 36.91 30.82
C ASP A 57 41.14 36.31 32.11
N LYS A 58 40.28 35.90 33.04
CA LYS A 58 40.73 35.25 34.27
C LYS A 58 41.43 33.93 33.98
N PHE A 59 40.92 33.10 33.09
CA PHE A 59 41.52 31.82 32.77
C PHE A 59 42.76 31.93 31.86
N MET A 60 42.83 32.93 30.98
CA MET A 60 44.02 33.19 30.18
C MET A 60 45.25 33.51 31.03
N LYS A 61 45.04 34.03 32.23
CA LYS A 61 46.11 34.37 33.20
C LYS A 61 46.47 33.21 34.12
N CYS A 62 45.76 32.10 34.09
CA CYS A 62 45.91 30.98 35.04
C CYS A 62 46.84 29.86 34.53
N GLY A 63 47.28 29.85 33.26
CA GLY A 63 48.18 28.83 32.70
C GLY A 63 49.64 29.26 32.73
N THR A 64 50.54 28.28 32.79
CA THR A 64 51.99 28.50 32.67
C THR A 64 52.42 28.58 31.20
N THR A 65 51.63 27.99 30.30
CA THR A 65 51.85 28.02 28.85
C THR A 65 50.59 28.46 28.12
N LEU A 66 50.70 28.93 26.88
CA LEU A 66 49.55 29.26 26.03
C LEU A 66 48.60 28.04 25.83
N GLN A 67 49.18 26.85 25.65
CA GLN A 67 48.43 25.61 25.53
C GLN A 67 47.57 25.29 26.76
N GLU A 68 48.17 25.42 27.98
CA GLU A 68 47.47 25.18 29.21
C GLU A 68 46.35 26.19 29.46
N SER A 69 46.59 27.46 29.16
CA SER A 69 45.62 28.53 29.30
C SER A 69 44.41 28.27 28.39
N LEU A 70 44.64 27.96 27.09
CA LEU A 70 43.60 27.67 26.14
C LEU A 70 42.82 26.41 26.52
N THR A 71 43.52 25.34 26.93
CA THR A 71 42.89 24.09 27.34
C THR A 71 42.00 24.29 28.58
N ASN A 72 42.50 25.04 29.57
CA ASN A 72 41.75 25.32 30.81
C ASN A 72 40.48 26.12 30.52
N ILE A 73 40.54 27.13 29.66
CA ILE A 73 39.36 27.88 29.24
C ILE A 73 38.33 26.95 28.61
N MET A 74 38.73 26.16 27.63
CA MET A 74 37.81 25.35 26.87
C MET A 74 37.20 24.21 27.68
N VAL A 75 37.96 23.55 28.55
CA VAL A 75 37.44 22.51 29.46
C VAL A 75 36.45 23.09 30.48
N ASN A 76 36.67 24.31 30.96
CA ASN A 76 35.74 24.96 31.87
C ASN A 76 34.48 25.48 31.20
N LEU A 77 34.57 25.89 29.91
CA LEU A 77 33.44 26.38 29.14
C LEU A 77 32.58 25.23 28.54
N ALA A 78 33.17 24.09 28.22
CA ALA A 78 32.46 22.98 27.60
C ALA A 78 31.64 22.16 28.61
N CYS A 79 30.48 21.66 28.13
CA CYS A 79 29.73 20.62 28.84
C CYS A 79 30.50 19.28 28.83
N PRO A 80 30.26 18.39 29.80
CA PRO A 80 31.03 17.15 29.97
C PRO A 80 31.17 16.32 28.68
N GLU A 81 30.11 16.23 27.89
CA GLU A 81 30.05 15.51 26.64
C GLU A 81 30.96 16.10 25.54
N SER A 82 31.25 17.39 25.59
CA SER A 82 32.06 18.10 24.60
C SER A 82 33.54 18.29 25.04
N VAL A 83 33.89 18.01 26.26
CA VAL A 83 35.24 18.26 26.79
C VAL A 83 36.32 17.53 26.00
N ALA A 84 36.14 16.24 25.69
CA ALA A 84 37.12 15.46 24.98
C ALA A 84 37.36 16.00 23.57
N THR A 85 36.29 16.33 22.86
CA THR A 85 36.32 16.86 21.49
C THR A 85 37.05 18.20 21.44
N ILE A 86 36.65 19.15 22.30
CA ILE A 86 37.23 20.49 22.29
C ILE A 86 38.67 20.53 22.80
N LYS A 87 39.02 19.69 23.77
CA LYS A 87 40.39 19.53 24.23
C LYS A 87 41.31 19.05 23.11
N ASN A 88 40.89 18.07 22.32
CA ASN A 88 41.66 17.60 21.18
C ASN A 88 41.75 18.67 20.07
N PHE A 89 40.65 19.41 19.84
CA PHE A 89 40.65 20.49 18.86
C PHE A 89 41.63 21.60 19.19
N THR A 90 41.83 21.94 20.45
CA THR A 90 42.67 23.04 20.94
C THR A 90 44.15 22.68 21.15
N ILE A 91 44.61 21.50 20.72
CA ILE A 91 46.05 21.14 20.77
C ILE A 91 46.82 21.96 19.75
N LEU A 92 47.56 22.96 20.21
CA LEU A 92 48.27 23.93 19.36
C LEU A 92 49.38 23.28 18.53
N SER A 93 50.11 22.32 19.08
CA SER A 93 51.21 21.63 18.41
C SER A 93 50.78 20.88 17.15
N THR A 94 49.48 20.56 17.00
CA THR A 94 48.91 19.87 15.83
C THR A 94 48.45 20.82 14.74
N LEU A 95 48.32 22.13 15.01
CA LEU A 95 47.78 23.11 14.07
C LEU A 95 48.56 23.19 12.73
N PRO A 96 49.90 23.19 12.74
CA PRO A 96 50.65 23.29 11.50
C PRO A 96 50.32 22.18 10.48
N GLU A 97 50.15 20.95 10.97
CA GLU A 97 49.76 19.82 10.11
C GLU A 97 48.27 19.86 9.71
N ARG A 98 47.37 20.14 10.66
CA ARG A 98 45.94 20.24 10.45
C ARG A 98 45.55 21.38 9.51
N MET A 99 46.34 22.46 9.47
CA MET A 99 46.11 23.61 8.64
C MET A 99 47.02 23.66 7.38
N LYS A 100 47.68 22.55 7.06
CA LYS A 100 48.59 22.46 5.90
C LYS A 100 47.94 22.81 4.57
N ASN A 101 46.70 22.35 4.37
CA ASN A 101 45.94 22.51 3.12
C ASN A 101 44.69 23.38 3.29
N THR A 102 44.50 24.02 4.44
CA THR A 102 43.34 24.88 4.71
C THR A 102 43.74 26.06 5.58
N ASN A 103 43.11 27.20 5.32
CA ASN A 103 43.32 28.40 6.16
C ASN A 103 42.36 28.47 7.35
N VAL A 104 41.38 27.59 7.43
CA VAL A 104 40.38 27.60 8.51
C VAL A 104 40.07 26.16 8.93
N ILE A 105 40.08 25.91 10.22
CA ILE A 105 39.53 24.70 10.83
C ILE A 105 38.56 25.08 11.93
N SER A 106 37.52 24.29 12.16
CA SER A 106 36.53 24.58 13.19
C SER A 106 35.95 23.31 13.80
N GLU A 107 35.49 23.45 15.04
CA GLU A 107 34.83 22.39 15.81
C GLU A 107 33.63 22.97 16.56
N ILE A 108 32.49 22.22 16.57
CA ILE A 108 31.29 22.61 17.31
C ILE A 108 31.29 21.88 18.66
N PHE A 109 30.95 22.60 19.72
CA PHE A 109 30.84 22.04 21.06
C PHE A 109 29.65 22.64 21.80
N HIS A 110 29.16 21.91 22.82
CA HIS A 110 28.14 22.42 23.73
C HIS A 110 28.81 23.06 24.93
N GLY A 111 28.57 24.36 25.07
CA GLY A 111 29.14 25.16 26.17
C GLY A 111 28.14 25.31 27.33
N LYS A 112 28.66 25.39 28.58
CA LYS A 112 27.86 25.53 29.80
C LYS A 112 27.11 26.87 29.89
N ILE A 113 27.68 27.94 29.31
CA ILE A 113 27.18 29.30 29.47
C ILE A 113 26.43 29.75 28.22
N HIS A 114 26.98 29.48 27.08
CA HIS A 114 26.47 30.00 25.78
C HIS A 114 25.78 28.96 24.91
N GLY A 115 25.60 27.72 25.41
CA GLY A 115 25.02 26.63 24.63
C GLY A 115 25.91 26.23 23.47
N TRP A 116 25.31 25.98 22.29
CA TRP A 116 26.08 25.58 21.12
C TRP A 116 27.03 26.67 20.66
N SER A 117 28.31 26.33 20.67
CA SER A 117 29.42 27.22 20.33
C SER A 117 30.31 26.55 19.29
N LYS A 118 30.98 27.37 18.49
CA LYS A 118 31.91 26.93 17.47
C LYS A 118 33.29 27.56 17.70
N ALA A 119 34.27 26.71 17.92
CA ALA A 119 35.66 27.12 18.00
C ALA A 119 36.29 27.10 16.60
N ILE A 120 37.04 28.12 16.23
CA ILE A 120 37.61 28.30 14.91
C ILE A 120 39.06 28.73 15.05
N PHE A 121 39.97 28.09 14.30
CA PHE A 121 41.30 28.61 14.00
C PHE A 121 41.38 29.10 12.58
N VAL A 122 41.88 30.33 12.39
CA VAL A 122 42.10 30.94 11.08
C VAL A 122 43.58 31.27 10.99
N ARG A 123 44.26 30.89 9.90
CA ARG A 123 45.64 31.23 9.60
C ARG A 123 45.79 32.74 9.39
N ILE A 124 46.80 33.34 10.01
CA ILE A 124 47.19 34.71 9.77
C ILE A 124 48.54 34.70 9.01
N GLY A 125 48.58 35.31 7.82
CA GLY A 125 49.77 35.37 6.99
C GLY A 125 50.15 34.06 6.29
N ASP A 126 51.20 34.11 5.44
CA ASP A 126 51.68 32.98 4.63
C ASP A 126 52.96 32.34 5.18
N GLU A 127 53.34 32.65 6.43
CA GLU A 127 54.57 32.19 7.10
C GLU A 127 54.62 30.64 7.16
N LYS A 128 55.79 30.08 6.90
CA LYS A 128 56.10 28.65 7.04
C LYS A 128 57.35 28.48 7.90
N PRO A 129 57.28 27.80 9.04
CA PRO A 129 56.09 27.14 9.60
C PRO A 129 55.00 28.12 10.03
N LEU A 130 53.76 27.58 10.28
CA LEU A 130 52.62 28.36 10.78
C LEU A 130 52.99 29.04 12.10
N ARG A 131 53.01 30.37 12.14
CA ARG A 131 53.38 31.14 13.31
C ARG A 131 52.17 31.74 14.03
N ARG A 132 51.25 32.39 13.29
CA ARG A 132 50.14 33.12 13.86
C ARG A 132 48.79 32.55 13.41
N VAL A 133 47.87 32.44 14.35
CA VAL A 133 46.50 32.05 14.10
C VAL A 133 45.52 32.94 14.90
N LEU A 134 44.37 33.19 14.29
CA LEU A 134 43.22 33.77 14.98
C LEU A 134 42.38 32.67 15.57
N TYR A 135 42.21 32.67 16.88
CA TYR A 135 41.31 31.78 17.57
C TYR A 135 40.01 32.50 17.90
N ILE A 136 38.88 31.94 17.44
CA ILE A 136 37.55 32.54 17.55
C ILE A 136 36.62 31.51 18.20
N VAL A 137 35.79 32.00 19.12
CA VAL A 137 34.63 31.23 19.62
C VAL A 137 33.35 31.98 19.22
N GLU A 138 32.52 31.34 18.44
CA GLU A 138 31.26 31.87 17.91
C GLU A 138 30.07 31.21 18.62
N ASN A 139 29.00 31.98 18.87
CA ASN A 139 27.72 31.43 19.33
C ASN A 139 26.91 30.98 18.11
N VAL A 140 26.59 29.68 18.08
CA VAL A 140 25.84 29.07 16.98
C VAL A 140 24.50 28.48 17.45
N ASN A 141 23.99 28.85 18.63
CA ASN A 141 22.73 28.35 19.15
C ASN A 141 21.58 28.48 18.17
N ALA A 142 21.36 29.67 17.61
CA ALA A 142 20.24 29.88 16.70
C ALA A 142 20.31 28.99 15.45
N GLN A 143 21.54 28.74 14.96
CA GLN A 143 21.77 27.87 13.80
C GLN A 143 21.50 26.39 14.14
N MET A 144 21.99 25.95 15.32
CA MET A 144 21.80 24.57 15.79
C MET A 144 20.34 24.27 16.14
N THR A 145 19.67 25.19 16.83
CA THR A 145 18.23 25.05 17.13
C THR A 145 17.39 24.94 15.85
N LYS A 146 17.70 25.78 14.87
CA LYS A 146 17.02 25.69 13.56
C LYS A 146 17.27 24.36 12.87
N LEU A 147 18.52 23.87 12.88
CA LEU A 147 18.85 22.57 12.29
C LEU A 147 18.17 21.40 13.00
N GLU A 148 18.07 21.45 14.34
CA GLU A 148 17.33 20.47 15.13
C GLU A 148 15.83 20.46 14.79
N GLN A 149 15.21 21.65 14.71
CA GLN A 149 13.81 21.78 14.30
C GLN A 149 13.56 21.26 12.90
N GLU A 150 14.44 21.56 11.96
CA GLU A 150 14.33 21.03 10.58
C GLU A 150 14.45 19.49 10.55
N LYS A 151 15.36 18.91 11.35
CA LYS A 151 15.49 17.45 11.48
C LYS A 151 14.25 16.81 12.10
N GLU A 152 13.71 17.37 13.16
CA GLU A 152 12.50 16.88 13.81
C GLU A 152 11.30 16.92 12.86
N LEU A 153 11.13 18.04 12.13
CA LEU A 153 10.07 18.18 11.14
C LEU A 153 10.21 17.14 10.01
N LEU A 154 11.44 16.94 9.53
CA LEU A 154 11.72 15.93 8.49
C LEU A 154 11.37 14.52 8.98
N GLU A 155 11.74 14.19 10.22
CA GLU A 155 11.44 12.90 10.82
C GLU A 155 9.93 12.68 11.02
N GLN A 156 9.22 13.71 11.48
CA GLN A 156 7.76 13.69 11.61
C GLN A 156 7.09 13.47 10.24
N ASN A 157 7.50 14.22 9.22
CA ASN A 157 6.99 14.06 7.85
C ASN A 157 7.26 12.65 7.31
N ARG A 158 8.46 12.09 7.57
CA ARG A 158 8.80 10.72 7.18
C ARG A 158 7.90 9.68 7.89
N LYS A 159 7.66 9.86 9.18
CA LYS A 159 6.75 8.98 9.95
C LYS A 159 5.33 9.04 9.41
N GLN A 160 4.81 10.23 9.13
CA GLN A 160 3.49 10.41 8.51
C GLN A 160 3.41 9.75 7.14
N GLN A 161 4.41 9.95 6.27
CA GLN A 161 4.44 9.33 4.96
C GLN A 161 4.49 7.81 5.03
N ASN A 162 5.27 7.24 5.94
CA ASN A 162 5.32 5.80 6.16
C ASN A 162 3.97 5.25 6.63
N MET A 163 3.27 5.97 7.50
CA MET A 163 1.93 5.60 7.98
C MET A 163 0.90 5.64 6.85
N ILE A 164 0.91 6.69 6.03
CA ILE A 164 0.06 6.80 4.85
C ILE A 164 0.32 5.63 3.89
N ASN A 165 1.60 5.34 3.59
CA ASN A 165 1.99 4.23 2.73
C ASN A 165 1.54 2.87 3.29
N ALA A 166 1.64 2.67 4.60
CA ALA A 166 1.16 1.45 5.26
C ALA A 166 -0.35 1.28 5.15
N LEU A 167 -1.12 2.35 5.35
CA LEU A 167 -2.58 2.35 5.20
C LEU A 167 -3.00 2.07 3.75
N MET A 168 -2.24 2.56 2.77
CA MET A 168 -2.50 2.32 1.35
C MET A 168 -2.12 0.91 0.87
N ASN A 169 -1.41 0.11 1.66
CA ASN A 169 -0.95 -1.23 1.22
C ASN A 169 -2.09 -2.20 0.89
N GLY A 170 -3.29 -2.00 1.44
CA GLY A 170 -4.49 -2.78 1.12
C GLY A 170 -5.15 -2.41 -0.22
N TYR A 171 -4.72 -1.32 -0.87
CA TYR A 171 -5.33 -0.83 -2.10
C TYR A 171 -4.45 -1.10 -3.31
N THR A 172 -5.06 -1.50 -4.42
CA THR A 172 -4.39 -1.64 -5.73
C THR A 172 -4.12 -0.27 -6.37
N SER A 173 -5.01 0.69 -6.13
CA SER A 173 -4.86 2.07 -6.60
C SER A 173 -5.52 3.04 -5.62
N VAL A 174 -4.91 4.22 -5.45
CA VAL A 174 -5.46 5.32 -4.65
C VAL A 174 -5.21 6.62 -5.39
N VAL A 175 -6.27 7.40 -5.59
CA VAL A 175 -6.19 8.71 -6.23
C VAL A 175 -6.92 9.76 -5.37
N SER A 176 -6.36 10.95 -5.29
CA SER A 176 -7.01 12.13 -4.70
C SER A 176 -7.52 13.04 -5.80
N VAL A 177 -8.68 13.62 -5.60
CA VAL A 177 -9.36 14.45 -6.58
C VAL A 177 -9.78 15.76 -5.92
N ASP A 178 -9.53 16.86 -6.61
CA ASP A 178 -10.08 18.18 -6.34
C ASP A 178 -11.14 18.48 -7.40
N PHE A 179 -12.40 18.60 -6.99
CA PHE A 179 -13.54 18.76 -7.89
C PHE A 179 -13.61 20.15 -8.55
N VAL A 180 -13.05 21.18 -7.91
CA VAL A 180 -13.05 22.54 -8.48
C VAL A 180 -12.07 22.65 -9.64
N THR A 181 -10.86 22.13 -9.43
CA THR A 181 -9.79 22.19 -10.42
C THR A 181 -9.80 21.00 -11.37
N GLU A 182 -10.62 20.00 -11.12
CA GLU A 182 -10.62 18.66 -11.76
C GLU A 182 -9.26 17.95 -11.70
N LYS A 183 -8.37 18.40 -10.80
CA LYS A 183 -7.03 17.84 -10.67
C LYS A 183 -7.07 16.48 -9.99
N VAL A 184 -6.41 15.51 -10.61
CA VAL A 184 -6.22 14.17 -10.07
C VAL A 184 -4.77 14.00 -9.64
N GLU A 185 -4.56 13.63 -8.38
CA GLU A 185 -3.26 13.27 -7.84
C GLU A 185 -3.23 11.74 -7.58
N ILE A 186 -2.29 11.05 -8.22
CA ILE A 186 -2.14 9.61 -8.09
C ILE A 186 -1.23 9.34 -6.88
N LEU A 187 -1.81 8.85 -5.79
CA LEU A 187 -1.09 8.50 -4.57
C LEU A 187 -0.51 7.07 -4.66
N ARG A 188 -1.24 6.17 -5.33
CA ARG A 188 -0.82 4.79 -5.61
C ARG A 188 -1.53 4.29 -6.87
N ILE A 189 -0.82 3.57 -7.73
CA ILE A 189 -1.41 2.90 -8.89
C ILE A 189 -0.58 1.67 -9.26
N ASN A 190 -1.24 0.57 -9.66
CA ASN A 190 -0.53 -0.57 -10.23
C ASN A 190 -0.24 -0.35 -11.72
N ASP A 191 0.79 -1.03 -12.22
CA ASP A 191 1.26 -0.86 -13.59
C ASP A 191 0.20 -1.24 -14.64
N ARG A 192 -0.65 -2.22 -14.35
CA ARG A 192 -1.73 -2.64 -15.26
C ARG A 192 -2.72 -1.50 -15.49
N ILE A 193 -3.28 -0.93 -14.41
CA ILE A 193 -4.23 0.19 -14.49
C ILE A 193 -3.57 1.41 -15.13
N LYS A 194 -2.31 1.68 -14.77
CA LYS A 194 -1.52 2.76 -15.35
C LYS A 194 -1.41 2.62 -16.87
N ASN A 195 -1.14 1.43 -17.38
CA ASN A 195 -1.03 1.14 -18.79
C ASN A 195 -2.40 1.21 -19.50
N THR A 196 -3.44 0.60 -18.91
CA THR A 196 -4.82 0.62 -19.44
C THR A 196 -5.35 2.05 -19.58
N LEU A 197 -5.08 2.90 -18.60
CA LEU A 197 -5.52 4.29 -18.61
C LEU A 197 -4.57 5.22 -19.39
N GLY A 198 -3.39 4.76 -19.84
CA GLY A 198 -2.42 5.58 -20.59
C GLY A 198 -1.88 6.78 -19.80
N LEU A 199 -1.74 6.65 -18.48
CA LEU A 199 -1.37 7.73 -17.57
C LEU A 199 0.15 8.07 -17.59
N MET A 200 0.88 7.70 -18.63
CA MET A 200 2.33 7.88 -18.64
C MET A 200 2.81 9.33 -18.85
N LYS A 201 2.00 10.24 -19.37
CA LYS A 201 2.45 11.59 -19.78
C LYS A 201 1.50 12.75 -19.49
N GLU A 202 0.26 12.53 -19.10
CA GLU A 202 -0.72 13.60 -18.92
C GLU A 202 -1.47 13.41 -17.58
N HIS A 203 -1.79 14.52 -16.93
CA HIS A 203 -2.72 14.54 -15.80
C HIS A 203 -4.12 14.82 -16.38
N PRO A 204 -4.91 13.81 -16.74
CA PRO A 204 -6.24 14.03 -17.29
C PRO A 204 -7.15 14.68 -16.25
N ALA A 205 -8.10 15.49 -16.72
CA ALA A 205 -9.18 15.98 -15.87
C ALA A 205 -9.98 14.79 -15.30
N PHE A 206 -10.51 14.94 -14.09
CA PHE A 206 -11.20 13.88 -13.37
C PHE A 206 -12.29 13.21 -14.22
N LYS A 207 -13.18 13.99 -14.82
CA LYS A 207 -14.29 13.45 -15.66
C LYS A 207 -13.78 12.60 -16.82
N ALA A 208 -12.73 13.05 -17.52
CA ALA A 208 -12.16 12.29 -18.63
C ALA A 208 -11.52 10.98 -18.16
N LEU A 209 -10.87 10.98 -16.97
CA LEU A 209 -10.30 9.79 -16.38
C LEU A 209 -11.38 8.77 -15.98
N VAL A 210 -12.48 9.23 -15.37
CA VAL A 210 -13.63 8.40 -14.98
C VAL A 210 -14.27 7.74 -16.20
N GLU A 211 -14.58 8.50 -17.25
CA GLU A 211 -15.16 7.94 -18.47
C GLU A 211 -14.25 6.90 -19.14
N LYS A 212 -12.95 7.16 -19.14
CA LYS A 212 -11.98 6.19 -19.67
C LYS A 212 -11.95 4.92 -18.81
N LEU A 213 -11.90 5.05 -17.48
CA LEU A 213 -11.93 3.92 -16.55
C LEU A 213 -13.19 3.06 -16.77
N ILE A 214 -14.37 3.69 -16.79
CA ILE A 214 -15.66 3.00 -16.95
C ILE A 214 -15.72 2.25 -18.28
N ASN A 215 -15.33 2.90 -19.36
CA ASN A 215 -15.44 2.31 -20.69
C ASN A 215 -14.41 1.21 -20.99
N THR A 216 -13.24 1.24 -20.34
CA THR A 216 -12.12 0.32 -20.64
C THR A 216 -11.87 -0.74 -19.56
N ALA A 217 -12.23 -0.47 -18.31
CA ALA A 217 -11.85 -1.32 -17.18
C ALA A 217 -13.05 -1.88 -16.38
N VAL A 218 -14.30 -1.59 -16.78
CA VAL A 218 -15.53 -2.01 -16.09
C VAL A 218 -16.43 -2.81 -17.02
N LEU A 219 -16.99 -3.93 -16.53
CA LEU A 219 -17.99 -4.71 -17.27
C LEU A 219 -19.21 -3.86 -17.59
N GLU A 220 -19.82 -4.12 -18.74
CA GLU A 220 -20.92 -3.33 -19.29
C GLU A 220 -22.10 -3.21 -18.30
N GLU A 221 -22.43 -4.29 -17.61
CA GLU A 221 -23.54 -4.36 -16.65
C GLU A 221 -23.37 -3.43 -15.43
N ASP A 222 -22.14 -3.09 -15.04
CA ASP A 222 -21.85 -2.25 -13.88
C ASP A 222 -21.62 -0.77 -14.24
N ARG A 223 -21.46 -0.43 -15.53
CA ARG A 223 -21.04 0.91 -15.98
C ARG A 223 -21.98 2.02 -15.56
N ASP A 224 -23.28 1.84 -15.75
CA ASP A 224 -24.27 2.91 -15.46
C ASP A 224 -24.41 3.17 -13.97
N SER A 225 -24.40 2.11 -13.16
CA SER A 225 -24.42 2.25 -11.70
C SER A 225 -23.17 2.96 -11.19
N LEU A 226 -22.00 2.55 -11.68
CA LEU A 226 -20.73 3.12 -11.28
C LEU A 226 -20.59 4.59 -11.72
N ARG A 227 -21.01 4.93 -12.95
CA ARG A 227 -21.01 6.32 -13.45
C ARG A 227 -21.82 7.26 -12.56
N LYS A 228 -22.98 6.79 -12.10
CA LYS A 228 -23.83 7.57 -11.19
C LYS A 228 -23.14 7.81 -9.83
N GLU A 229 -22.52 6.79 -9.27
CA GLU A 229 -21.95 6.88 -7.92
C GLU A 229 -20.59 7.61 -7.87
N ILE A 230 -19.87 7.71 -9.00
CA ILE A 230 -18.63 8.51 -9.12
C ILE A 230 -18.92 9.98 -9.44
N ASP A 231 -20.16 10.32 -9.83
CA ASP A 231 -20.51 11.69 -10.16
C ASP A 231 -20.31 12.62 -8.95
N GLU A 232 -19.70 13.77 -9.19
CA GLU A 232 -19.42 14.80 -8.17
C GLU A 232 -20.66 15.20 -7.38
N SER A 233 -21.78 15.41 -8.08
CA SER A 233 -23.05 15.82 -7.46
C SER A 233 -23.57 14.74 -6.52
N TYR A 234 -23.49 13.47 -6.95
CA TYR A 234 -23.87 12.34 -6.12
C TYR A 234 -22.98 12.23 -4.89
N ILE A 235 -21.65 12.35 -5.04
CA ILE A 235 -20.72 12.30 -3.91
C ILE A 235 -20.99 13.41 -2.92
N LYS A 236 -21.22 14.65 -3.38
CA LYS A 236 -21.50 15.80 -2.52
C LYS A 236 -22.83 15.67 -1.76
N GLU A 237 -23.83 15.06 -2.38
CA GLU A 237 -25.15 14.84 -1.79
C GLU A 237 -25.16 13.69 -0.77
N TYR A 238 -24.54 12.55 -1.10
CA TYR A 238 -24.70 11.31 -0.32
C TYR A 238 -23.50 10.95 0.57
N VAL A 239 -22.34 11.61 0.42
CA VAL A 239 -21.15 11.33 1.23
C VAL A 239 -20.77 12.58 2.03
N PRO A 240 -21.13 12.69 3.31
CA PRO A 240 -20.70 13.81 4.15
C PRO A 240 -19.17 13.86 4.28
N VAL A 241 -18.61 15.06 4.52
CA VAL A 241 -17.17 15.24 4.74
C VAL A 241 -16.70 14.35 5.91
N GLY A 242 -15.60 13.65 5.73
CA GLY A 242 -15.06 12.67 6.70
C GLY A 242 -15.72 11.29 6.65
N HIS A 243 -16.73 11.07 5.80
CA HIS A 243 -17.38 9.77 5.61
C HIS A 243 -16.96 9.12 4.30
N SER A 244 -17.35 7.84 4.16
CA SER A 244 -17.03 7.05 2.96
C SER A 244 -18.24 6.31 2.41
N LEU A 245 -18.21 6.07 1.11
CA LEU A 245 -19.09 5.19 0.35
C LEU A 245 -18.25 4.07 -0.26
N SER A 246 -18.73 2.83 -0.22
CA SER A 246 -18.10 1.69 -0.91
C SER A 246 -19.05 1.10 -1.93
N LYS A 247 -18.50 0.74 -3.10
CA LYS A 247 -19.20 0.05 -4.18
C LYS A 247 -18.35 -1.10 -4.72
N ILE A 248 -18.95 -2.26 -4.92
CA ILE A 248 -18.34 -3.40 -5.60
C ILE A 248 -18.85 -3.44 -7.04
N PHE A 249 -17.94 -3.63 -7.97
CA PHE A 249 -18.23 -3.79 -9.41
C PHE A 249 -17.28 -4.82 -10.03
N HIS A 250 -17.56 -5.28 -11.25
CA HIS A 250 -16.68 -6.19 -11.98
C HIS A 250 -15.79 -5.41 -12.95
N ASN A 251 -14.50 -5.74 -12.92
CA ASN A 251 -13.59 -5.26 -13.96
C ASN A 251 -13.79 -6.03 -15.28
N GLU A 252 -13.09 -5.61 -16.34
CA GLU A 252 -13.17 -6.22 -17.68
C GLU A 252 -12.81 -7.72 -17.74
N LEU A 253 -12.20 -8.27 -16.67
CA LEU A 253 -11.91 -9.70 -16.53
C LEU A 253 -12.97 -10.44 -15.68
N GLY A 254 -14.04 -9.77 -15.26
CA GLY A 254 -15.03 -10.34 -14.36
C GLY A 254 -14.57 -10.49 -12.91
N GLN A 255 -13.48 -9.83 -12.52
CA GLN A 255 -12.99 -9.83 -11.14
C GLN A 255 -13.71 -8.77 -10.32
N TYR A 256 -13.96 -9.06 -9.04
CA TYR A 256 -14.60 -8.13 -8.11
C TYR A 256 -13.64 -7.05 -7.64
N VAL A 257 -14.00 -5.80 -7.84
CA VAL A 257 -13.24 -4.63 -7.38
C VAL A 257 -14.14 -3.82 -6.44
N GLU A 258 -13.65 -3.56 -5.22
CA GLU A 258 -14.26 -2.58 -4.33
C GLU A 258 -13.66 -1.21 -4.61
N MET A 259 -14.49 -0.24 -4.93
CA MET A 259 -14.17 1.18 -4.92
C MET A 259 -14.67 1.79 -3.62
N LYS A 260 -13.78 2.45 -2.88
CA LYS A 260 -14.12 3.22 -1.70
C LYS A 260 -13.87 4.70 -1.96
N ILE A 261 -14.89 5.51 -1.79
CA ILE A 261 -14.82 6.97 -1.92
C ILE A 261 -14.82 7.55 -0.52
N VAL A 262 -13.83 8.34 -0.19
CA VAL A 262 -13.75 9.09 1.09
C VAL A 262 -13.78 10.57 0.78
N ARG A 263 -14.79 11.29 1.24
CA ARG A 263 -14.84 12.75 1.09
C ARG A 263 -13.97 13.41 2.15
N THR A 264 -12.86 14.00 1.72
CA THR A 264 -11.82 14.55 2.61
C THR A 264 -12.01 16.04 2.91
N GLY A 265 -12.80 16.73 2.10
CA GLY A 265 -13.13 18.14 2.25
C GLY A 265 -14.39 18.51 1.49
N GLU A 266 -14.75 19.79 1.47
CA GLU A 266 -15.95 20.27 0.74
C GLU A 266 -15.83 19.96 -0.77
N GLU A 267 -14.65 20.14 -1.33
CA GLU A 267 -14.35 20.00 -2.76
C GLU A 267 -13.37 18.88 -3.07
N THR A 268 -13.03 18.02 -2.10
CA THR A 268 -12.00 16.99 -2.28
C THR A 268 -12.46 15.60 -1.84
N ALA A 269 -12.06 14.60 -2.60
CA ALA A 269 -12.29 13.19 -2.27
C ALA A 269 -11.08 12.32 -2.61
N VAL A 270 -10.98 11.19 -1.92
CA VAL A 270 -9.99 10.12 -2.20
C VAL A 270 -10.74 8.87 -2.64
N PHE A 271 -10.30 8.30 -3.76
CA PHE A 271 -10.81 7.05 -4.30
C PHE A 271 -9.77 5.96 -4.09
N GLY A 272 -10.14 4.89 -3.41
CA GLY A 272 -9.32 3.70 -3.21
C GLY A 272 -9.96 2.51 -3.92
N PHE A 273 -9.15 1.68 -4.61
CA PHE A 273 -9.60 0.48 -5.30
C PHE A 273 -8.92 -0.74 -4.72
N THR A 274 -9.67 -1.79 -4.43
CA THR A 274 -9.18 -3.04 -3.83
C THR A 274 -9.72 -4.23 -4.61
N ASP A 275 -8.86 -5.19 -4.94
CA ASP A 275 -9.29 -6.48 -5.49
C ASP A 275 -9.93 -7.32 -4.37
N LYS A 276 -11.20 -7.65 -4.55
CA LYS A 276 -12.01 -8.46 -3.63
C LYS A 276 -12.34 -9.85 -4.18
N THR A 277 -11.75 -10.22 -5.29
CA THR A 277 -12.09 -11.45 -6.01
C THR A 277 -11.95 -12.68 -5.12
N ASN A 278 -10.81 -12.85 -4.46
CA ASN A 278 -10.59 -14.01 -3.60
C ASN A 278 -11.56 -14.05 -2.42
N GLU A 279 -11.76 -12.91 -1.74
CA GLU A 279 -12.63 -12.79 -0.57
C GLU A 279 -14.09 -13.13 -0.94
N ILE A 280 -14.61 -12.57 -2.04
CA ILE A 280 -15.98 -12.80 -2.50
C ILE A 280 -16.14 -14.24 -3.02
N THR A 281 -15.13 -14.76 -3.74
CA THR A 281 -15.16 -16.15 -4.22
C THR A 281 -15.20 -17.13 -3.05
N GLU A 282 -14.38 -16.94 -2.02
CA GLU A 282 -14.40 -17.77 -0.81
C GLU A 282 -15.74 -17.69 -0.07
N ILE A 283 -16.34 -16.50 0.01
CA ILE A 283 -17.66 -16.31 0.61
C ILE A 283 -18.72 -17.05 -0.22
N ASN A 284 -18.71 -16.88 -1.55
CA ASN A 284 -19.64 -17.55 -2.45
C ASN A 284 -19.47 -19.06 -2.40
N ASP A 285 -18.26 -19.57 -2.36
CA ASP A 285 -18.00 -21.01 -2.21
C ASP A 285 -18.56 -21.57 -0.91
N LYS A 286 -18.41 -20.87 0.21
CA LYS A 286 -19.01 -21.27 1.49
C LYS A 286 -20.55 -21.24 1.48
N ILE A 287 -21.14 -20.29 0.75
CA ILE A 287 -22.60 -20.14 0.67
C ILE A 287 -23.22 -21.14 -0.30
N TYR A 288 -22.59 -21.37 -1.45
CA TYR A 288 -23.21 -22.02 -2.61
C TYR A 288 -22.62 -23.38 -2.96
N LYS A 289 -21.48 -23.81 -2.40
CA LYS A 289 -20.98 -25.18 -2.59
C LYS A 289 -21.47 -26.11 -1.49
N ASP A 290 -21.72 -27.35 -1.88
CA ASP A 290 -21.94 -28.46 -0.94
C ASP A 290 -20.61 -28.88 -0.31
N SER A 291 -20.54 -28.94 1.01
CA SER A 291 -19.29 -29.18 1.74
C SER A 291 -18.66 -30.55 1.48
N LEU A 292 -19.49 -31.58 1.17
CA LEU A 292 -19.04 -32.92 0.90
C LEU A 292 -18.58 -33.10 -0.57
N THR A 293 -19.43 -32.65 -1.49
CA THR A 293 -19.28 -32.97 -2.91
C THR A 293 -18.60 -31.85 -3.71
N GLN A 294 -18.47 -30.64 -3.16
CA GLN A 294 -17.88 -29.46 -3.79
C GLN A 294 -18.58 -28.96 -5.06
N VAL A 295 -19.67 -29.60 -5.51
CA VAL A 295 -20.58 -29.03 -6.52
C VAL A 295 -21.48 -27.97 -5.88
N MET A 296 -22.28 -27.27 -6.66
CA MET A 296 -23.21 -26.29 -6.13
C MET A 296 -24.25 -26.97 -5.22
N ASN A 297 -24.69 -26.27 -4.18
CA ASN A 297 -25.73 -26.75 -3.26
C ASN A 297 -27.14 -26.29 -3.70
N ARG A 298 -28.15 -26.75 -3.01
CA ARG A 298 -29.55 -26.39 -3.27
C ARG A 298 -29.81 -24.88 -3.16
N LYS A 299 -29.14 -24.20 -2.25
CA LYS A 299 -29.25 -22.73 -2.12
C LYS A 299 -28.82 -22.01 -3.39
N TYR A 300 -27.77 -22.49 -4.07
CA TYR A 300 -27.37 -21.94 -5.38
C TYR A 300 -28.48 -22.09 -6.42
N PHE A 301 -29.14 -23.25 -6.44
CA PHE A 301 -30.29 -23.44 -7.32
C PHE A 301 -31.38 -22.41 -7.03
N ASP A 302 -31.81 -22.29 -5.76
CA ASP A 302 -32.90 -21.40 -5.37
C ASP A 302 -32.59 -19.92 -5.65
N ASP A 303 -31.38 -19.47 -5.33
CA ASP A 303 -30.97 -18.04 -5.39
C ASP A 303 -30.52 -17.60 -6.80
N LYS A 304 -29.96 -18.51 -7.59
CA LYS A 304 -29.21 -18.14 -8.82
C LYS A 304 -29.65 -18.87 -10.08
N LEU A 305 -29.97 -20.17 -10.01
CA LEU A 305 -30.13 -21.00 -11.19
C LEU A 305 -31.58 -21.15 -11.61
N ALA A 306 -32.51 -21.21 -10.66
CA ALA A 306 -33.93 -21.51 -10.92
C ALA A 306 -34.60 -20.61 -11.95
N SER A 307 -34.24 -19.33 -12.01
CA SER A 307 -34.79 -18.32 -12.92
C SER A 307 -34.03 -18.18 -14.26
N GLN A 308 -32.94 -18.95 -14.45
CA GLN A 308 -32.15 -18.86 -15.68
C GLN A 308 -32.77 -19.69 -16.82
N ASN A 309 -32.55 -19.23 -18.04
CA ASN A 309 -32.89 -19.98 -19.23
C ASN A 309 -31.80 -21.01 -19.56
N CYS A 310 -32.23 -22.20 -19.98
CA CYS A 310 -31.37 -23.28 -20.47
C CYS A 310 -32.04 -24.12 -21.56
N GLN A 311 -31.29 -25.02 -22.16
CA GLN A 311 -31.80 -25.95 -23.20
C GLN A 311 -32.11 -27.34 -22.67
N ALA A 312 -31.56 -27.71 -21.51
CA ALA A 312 -31.91 -28.98 -20.87
C ALA A 312 -31.73 -28.91 -19.37
N VAL A 313 -32.61 -29.55 -18.64
CA VAL A 313 -32.51 -29.84 -17.21
C VAL A 313 -32.52 -31.36 -17.01
N VAL A 314 -31.65 -31.85 -16.18
CA VAL A 314 -31.49 -33.27 -15.87
C VAL A 314 -31.51 -33.46 -14.35
N MET A 315 -32.35 -34.36 -13.87
CA MET A 315 -32.27 -34.93 -12.55
C MET A 315 -31.51 -36.25 -12.60
N ALA A 316 -30.56 -36.44 -11.73
CA ALA A 316 -29.73 -37.65 -11.60
C ALA A 316 -29.72 -38.12 -10.16
N ASP A 317 -29.76 -39.44 -9.97
CA ASP A 317 -29.84 -40.02 -8.63
C ASP A 317 -29.02 -41.33 -8.61
N ILE A 318 -28.34 -41.60 -7.47
CA ILE A 318 -27.56 -42.80 -7.25
C ILE A 318 -28.53 -44.00 -6.97
N ASP A 319 -28.42 -45.04 -7.77
CA ASP A 319 -29.25 -46.21 -7.60
C ASP A 319 -28.89 -46.96 -6.32
N PHE A 320 -29.89 -47.34 -5.56
CA PHE A 320 -29.74 -48.09 -4.30
C PHE A 320 -28.88 -47.41 -3.24
N PHE A 321 -28.79 -46.08 -3.23
CA PHE A 321 -27.92 -45.35 -2.30
C PHE A 321 -28.19 -45.66 -0.84
N LYS A 322 -29.48 -45.85 -0.47
CA LYS A 322 -29.85 -46.28 0.88
C LYS A 322 -29.18 -47.60 1.23
N GLU A 323 -29.20 -48.58 0.32
CA GLU A 323 -28.58 -49.89 0.54
C GLU A 323 -27.05 -49.80 0.69
N VAL A 324 -26.42 -48.88 -0.03
CA VAL A 324 -24.98 -48.57 0.15
C VAL A 324 -24.72 -48.11 1.59
N ASN A 325 -25.50 -47.17 2.07
CA ASN A 325 -25.38 -46.68 3.46
C ASN A 325 -25.68 -47.79 4.49
N ASP A 326 -26.78 -48.53 4.32
CA ASP A 326 -27.20 -49.54 5.27
C ASP A 326 -26.18 -50.70 5.36
N ASN A 327 -25.57 -51.10 4.25
CA ASN A 327 -24.64 -52.24 4.18
C ASN A 327 -23.18 -51.87 4.45
N HIS A 328 -22.74 -50.63 4.13
CA HIS A 328 -21.33 -50.20 4.16
C HIS A 328 -21.07 -48.98 5.01
N GLY A 329 -22.11 -48.41 5.64
CA GLY A 329 -22.03 -47.25 6.50
C GLY A 329 -22.01 -45.90 5.76
N HIS A 330 -22.30 -44.82 6.47
CA HIS A 330 -22.40 -43.46 5.92
C HIS A 330 -21.11 -42.96 5.30
N GLN A 331 -19.94 -43.39 5.79
CA GLN A 331 -18.66 -43.04 5.19
C GLN A 331 -18.51 -43.56 3.74
N CYS A 332 -19.02 -44.76 3.49
CA CYS A 332 -19.08 -45.31 2.12
C CYS A 332 -20.02 -44.49 1.22
N GLY A 333 -21.20 -44.12 1.78
CA GLY A 333 -22.13 -43.22 1.08
C GLY A 333 -21.53 -41.86 0.74
N ASP A 334 -20.81 -41.27 1.70
CA ASP A 334 -20.13 -39.99 1.49
C ASP A 334 -19.04 -40.09 0.38
N ALA A 335 -18.27 -41.19 0.38
CA ALA A 335 -17.29 -41.45 -0.69
C ALA A 335 -17.98 -41.66 -2.06
N ALA A 336 -19.14 -42.33 -2.07
CA ALA A 336 -19.94 -42.50 -3.31
C ALA A 336 -20.46 -41.17 -3.83
N LEU A 337 -21.02 -40.32 -2.98
CA LEU A 337 -21.50 -39.00 -3.34
C LEU A 337 -20.36 -38.11 -3.91
N ALA A 338 -19.22 -38.09 -3.26
CA ALA A 338 -18.06 -37.32 -3.72
C ALA A 338 -17.52 -37.82 -5.09
N ALA A 339 -17.44 -39.14 -5.28
CA ALA A 339 -17.01 -39.75 -6.53
C ALA A 339 -17.96 -39.44 -7.70
N VAL A 340 -19.27 -39.55 -7.45
CA VAL A 340 -20.31 -39.22 -8.43
C VAL A 340 -20.27 -37.74 -8.79
N ALA A 341 -20.22 -36.85 -7.81
CA ALA A 341 -20.14 -35.42 -8.03
C ALA A 341 -18.93 -35.02 -8.88
N SER A 342 -17.77 -35.65 -8.63
CA SER A 342 -16.56 -35.44 -9.42
C SER A 342 -16.75 -35.84 -10.89
N ILE A 343 -17.42 -36.97 -11.16
CA ILE A 343 -17.74 -37.39 -12.55
C ILE A 343 -18.69 -36.40 -13.22
N LEU A 344 -19.75 -36.01 -12.54
CA LEU A 344 -20.75 -35.06 -13.09
C LEU A 344 -20.05 -33.73 -13.39
N SER A 345 -19.32 -33.17 -12.44
CA SER A 345 -18.61 -31.89 -12.59
C SER A 345 -17.58 -31.93 -13.73
N SER A 346 -16.77 -32.98 -13.84
CA SER A 346 -15.79 -33.14 -14.92
C SER A 346 -16.40 -33.40 -16.30
N SER A 347 -17.69 -33.66 -16.39
CA SER A 347 -18.40 -33.98 -17.63
C SER A 347 -19.23 -32.83 -18.19
N VAL A 348 -19.23 -31.68 -17.53
CA VAL A 348 -19.93 -30.44 -17.93
C VAL A 348 -18.95 -29.34 -18.29
N ARG A 349 -19.42 -28.28 -18.94
CA ARG A 349 -18.61 -27.08 -19.31
C ARG A 349 -18.84 -25.98 -18.29
N ASP A 350 -18.06 -24.91 -18.38
CA ASP A 350 -18.18 -23.74 -17.46
C ASP A 350 -19.56 -23.07 -17.49
N LEU A 351 -20.29 -23.17 -18.61
CA LEU A 351 -21.65 -22.63 -18.75
C LEU A 351 -22.74 -23.55 -18.23
N ASP A 352 -22.41 -24.79 -17.93
CA ASP A 352 -23.33 -25.81 -17.40
C ASP A 352 -23.19 -25.84 -15.89
N HIS A 353 -24.24 -26.19 -15.17
CA HIS A 353 -24.22 -26.23 -13.70
C HIS A 353 -24.56 -27.61 -13.16
N VAL A 354 -23.81 -28.07 -12.17
CA VAL A 354 -24.10 -29.28 -11.39
C VAL A 354 -24.43 -28.87 -9.97
N VAL A 355 -25.60 -29.26 -9.49
CA VAL A 355 -26.12 -28.93 -8.16
C VAL A 355 -26.45 -30.23 -7.40
N ARG A 356 -26.01 -30.35 -6.17
CA ARG A 356 -26.54 -31.34 -5.27
C ARG A 356 -27.89 -30.84 -4.75
N TYR A 357 -28.96 -31.41 -5.30
CA TYR A 357 -30.33 -30.94 -5.08
C TYR A 357 -30.99 -31.54 -3.84
N GLY A 358 -30.66 -32.79 -3.51
CA GLY A 358 -31.13 -33.54 -2.33
C GLY A 358 -30.02 -34.41 -1.75
N GLY A 359 -30.38 -35.42 -0.99
CA GLY A 359 -29.43 -36.34 -0.35
C GLY A 359 -28.47 -37.01 -1.36
N ASP A 360 -29.03 -37.77 -2.28
CA ASP A 360 -28.36 -38.51 -3.36
C ASP A 360 -28.77 -38.02 -4.76
N GLU A 361 -29.55 -36.92 -4.83
CA GLU A 361 -30.06 -36.32 -6.04
C GLU A 361 -29.19 -35.16 -6.51
N PHE A 362 -28.86 -35.15 -7.80
CA PHE A 362 -28.15 -34.10 -8.48
C PHE A 362 -28.99 -33.49 -9.62
N LEU A 363 -28.95 -32.17 -9.73
CA LEU A 363 -29.52 -31.44 -10.86
C LEU A 363 -28.40 -30.97 -11.77
N ILE A 364 -28.58 -31.11 -13.08
CA ILE A 364 -27.63 -30.58 -14.06
C ILE A 364 -28.43 -29.72 -15.02
N SER A 365 -27.99 -28.46 -15.21
CA SER A 365 -28.52 -27.60 -16.28
C SER A 365 -27.51 -27.43 -17.40
N PHE A 366 -27.98 -27.49 -18.64
CA PHE A 366 -27.14 -27.35 -19.84
C PHE A 366 -27.55 -26.12 -20.64
N LYS A 367 -26.57 -25.31 -20.99
CA LYS A 367 -26.75 -24.13 -21.83
C LYS A 367 -26.09 -24.34 -23.19
N GLY A 368 -26.85 -24.11 -24.29
CA GLY A 368 -26.31 -24.24 -25.65
C GLY A 368 -25.97 -25.69 -26.02
N ILE A 369 -26.85 -26.66 -25.72
CA ILE A 369 -26.68 -28.09 -26.04
C ILE A 369 -27.76 -28.53 -27.06
N THR A 370 -27.46 -29.51 -27.93
CA THR A 370 -28.47 -30.17 -28.77
C THR A 370 -28.93 -31.46 -28.10
N HIS A 371 -30.11 -31.94 -28.53
CA HIS A 371 -30.70 -33.19 -27.99
C HIS A 371 -29.77 -34.41 -28.17
N GLU A 372 -29.12 -34.54 -29.33
CA GLU A 372 -28.20 -35.64 -29.61
C GLU A 372 -26.98 -35.60 -28.70
N VAL A 373 -26.40 -34.39 -28.52
CA VAL A 373 -25.23 -34.22 -27.65
C VAL A 373 -25.61 -34.44 -26.20
N LEU A 374 -26.78 -33.99 -25.74
CA LEU A 374 -27.28 -34.25 -24.39
C LEU A 374 -27.35 -35.77 -24.12
N LYS A 375 -28.00 -36.53 -25.03
CA LYS A 375 -28.12 -37.99 -24.91
C LYS A 375 -26.76 -38.68 -24.79
N ILE A 376 -25.83 -38.32 -25.67
CA ILE A 376 -24.47 -38.87 -25.67
C ILE A 376 -23.77 -38.57 -24.33
N ARG A 377 -23.85 -37.34 -23.84
CA ARG A 377 -23.22 -36.94 -22.57
C ARG A 377 -23.79 -37.67 -21.36
N LEU A 378 -25.12 -37.79 -21.28
CA LEU A 378 -25.76 -38.50 -20.18
C LEU A 378 -25.39 -39.97 -20.16
N GLU A 379 -25.33 -40.65 -21.33
CA GLU A 379 -24.87 -42.02 -21.40
C GLU A 379 -23.39 -42.19 -21.04
N GLN A 380 -22.55 -41.20 -21.40
CA GLN A 380 -21.14 -41.19 -20.95
C GLN A 380 -21.04 -41.01 -19.44
N MET A 381 -21.84 -40.11 -18.82
CA MET A 381 -21.88 -39.93 -17.38
C MET A 381 -22.32 -41.21 -16.65
N ARG A 382 -23.41 -41.84 -17.15
CA ARG A 382 -23.90 -43.13 -16.65
C ARG A 382 -22.82 -44.23 -16.69
N ALA A 383 -22.17 -44.37 -17.85
CA ALA A 383 -21.14 -45.37 -18.05
C ALA A 383 -19.87 -45.10 -17.23
N LYS A 384 -19.55 -43.83 -16.92
CA LYS A 384 -18.47 -43.48 -16.03
C LYS A 384 -18.82 -43.81 -14.55
N ALA A 385 -20.07 -43.50 -14.17
CA ALA A 385 -20.58 -43.83 -12.82
C ALA A 385 -20.51 -45.35 -12.52
N GLU A 386 -20.90 -46.16 -13.49
CA GLU A 386 -20.83 -47.63 -13.42
C GLU A 386 -19.41 -48.17 -13.23
N LYS A 387 -18.38 -47.39 -13.63
CA LYS A 387 -16.97 -47.76 -13.54
C LYS A 387 -16.29 -47.17 -12.28
N ILE A 388 -16.99 -46.47 -11.43
CA ILE A 388 -16.46 -45.97 -10.17
C ILE A 388 -15.91 -47.12 -9.33
N LYS A 389 -14.70 -46.97 -8.83
CA LYS A 389 -14.09 -47.82 -7.82
C LYS A 389 -13.77 -46.93 -6.61
N LEU A 390 -14.43 -47.16 -5.53
CA LEU A 390 -14.17 -46.52 -4.27
C LEU A 390 -12.92 -47.16 -3.64
N GLN A 391 -11.91 -46.34 -3.34
CA GLN A 391 -10.59 -46.86 -2.87
C GLN A 391 -10.71 -47.73 -1.65
N ASP A 392 -11.51 -47.35 -0.67
CA ASP A 392 -11.66 -48.03 0.60
C ASP A 392 -12.82 -49.06 0.56
N TYR A 393 -13.59 -49.09 -0.53
CA TYR A 393 -14.77 -49.98 -0.69
C TYR A 393 -14.80 -50.61 -2.10
N PRO A 394 -13.79 -51.45 -2.44
CA PRO A 394 -13.59 -51.93 -3.81
C PRO A 394 -14.69 -52.86 -4.34
N ASN A 395 -15.49 -53.44 -3.45
CA ASN A 395 -16.62 -54.33 -3.79
C ASN A 395 -17.95 -53.60 -4.04
N VAL A 396 -18.03 -52.30 -3.73
CA VAL A 396 -19.24 -51.49 -3.92
C VAL A 396 -19.37 -51.12 -5.39
N LYS A 397 -20.49 -51.49 -6.00
CA LYS A 397 -20.81 -51.09 -7.38
C LYS A 397 -21.83 -49.98 -7.33
N LEU A 398 -21.54 -48.89 -7.99
CA LEU A 398 -22.43 -47.74 -8.09
C LEU A 398 -23.03 -47.68 -9.50
N THR A 399 -24.32 -47.40 -9.58
CA THR A 399 -24.97 -47.01 -10.83
C THR A 399 -25.80 -45.74 -10.62
N MET A 400 -26.13 -45.06 -11.69
CA MET A 400 -26.96 -43.87 -11.63
C MET A 400 -28.08 -43.94 -12.66
N SER A 401 -29.23 -43.37 -12.30
CA SER A 401 -30.35 -43.12 -13.18
C SER A 401 -30.42 -41.63 -13.51
N PHE A 402 -30.69 -41.30 -14.77
CA PHE A 402 -30.79 -39.94 -15.26
C PHE A 402 -32.17 -39.72 -15.93
N GLY A 403 -32.86 -38.67 -15.52
CA GLY A 403 -34.06 -38.16 -16.15
C GLY A 403 -33.85 -36.76 -16.68
N GLY A 404 -33.92 -36.56 -17.99
CA GLY A 404 -33.72 -35.26 -18.60
C GLY A 404 -34.95 -34.73 -19.33
N THR A 405 -35.04 -33.44 -19.44
CA THR A 405 -35.95 -32.76 -20.38
C THR A 405 -35.16 -31.85 -21.30
N PHE A 406 -35.60 -31.73 -22.54
CA PHE A 406 -34.93 -30.95 -23.56
C PHE A 406 -35.93 -30.02 -24.28
N GLY A 407 -35.53 -28.75 -24.42
CA GLY A 407 -36.27 -27.64 -25.01
C GLY A 407 -35.79 -26.31 -24.37
N ASP A 408 -36.11 -25.18 -25.02
CA ASP A 408 -35.79 -23.89 -24.42
C ASP A 408 -36.78 -23.55 -23.29
N GLY A 409 -36.29 -23.19 -22.12
CA GLY A 409 -37.15 -22.84 -20.99
C GLY A 409 -36.37 -22.39 -19.75
N VAL A 410 -37.12 -21.97 -18.75
CA VAL A 410 -36.59 -21.63 -17.45
C VAL A 410 -36.33 -22.90 -16.62
N VAL A 411 -35.21 -22.97 -15.95
CA VAL A 411 -34.76 -24.17 -15.21
C VAL A 411 -35.84 -24.67 -14.24
N SER A 412 -36.49 -23.78 -13.49
CA SER A 412 -37.56 -24.14 -12.53
C SER A 412 -38.75 -24.83 -13.22
N ASP A 413 -39.11 -24.38 -14.38
CA ASP A 413 -40.30 -24.92 -15.13
C ASP A 413 -40.01 -26.30 -15.71
N MET A 414 -38.77 -26.48 -16.18
CA MET A 414 -38.27 -27.74 -16.74
C MET A 414 -38.10 -28.86 -15.70
N LEU A 415 -37.86 -28.48 -14.39
CA LEU A 415 -37.53 -29.40 -13.31
C LEU A 415 -38.59 -30.52 -13.20
N SER A 416 -39.87 -30.18 -13.24
CA SER A 416 -40.95 -31.18 -13.08
C SER A 416 -40.96 -32.22 -14.17
N PHE A 417 -40.49 -31.90 -15.37
CA PHE A 417 -40.37 -32.82 -16.51
C PHE A 417 -39.16 -33.75 -16.31
N ALA A 418 -38.05 -33.22 -15.86
CA ALA A 418 -36.84 -33.99 -15.51
C ALA A 418 -37.14 -35.03 -14.42
N ASP A 419 -37.86 -34.64 -13.36
CA ASP A 419 -38.30 -35.55 -12.27
C ASP A 419 -39.15 -36.70 -12.80
N LYS A 420 -40.13 -36.41 -13.67
CA LYS A 420 -40.96 -37.46 -14.32
C LYS A 420 -40.11 -38.41 -15.13
N ALA A 421 -39.14 -37.90 -15.89
CA ALA A 421 -38.21 -38.71 -16.65
C ALA A 421 -37.30 -39.56 -15.76
N LEU A 422 -36.82 -39.00 -14.61
CA LEU A 422 -36.04 -39.74 -13.61
C LEU A 422 -36.88 -40.89 -13.01
N TYR A 423 -38.13 -40.64 -12.67
CA TYR A 423 -38.99 -41.67 -12.17
C TYR A 423 -39.15 -42.87 -13.16
N VAL A 424 -39.18 -42.60 -14.47
CA VAL A 424 -39.15 -43.66 -15.50
C VAL A 424 -37.83 -44.43 -15.48
N SER A 425 -36.71 -43.69 -15.40
CA SER A 425 -35.38 -44.32 -15.37
C SER A 425 -35.19 -45.18 -14.11
N LYS A 426 -35.74 -44.77 -12.96
CA LYS A 426 -35.66 -45.51 -11.68
C LYS A 426 -36.41 -46.88 -11.69
N LYS A 427 -37.35 -47.08 -12.63
CA LYS A 427 -37.99 -48.39 -12.81
C LYS A 427 -37.05 -49.43 -13.43
N LYS A 428 -36.14 -49.02 -14.28
CA LYS A 428 -35.14 -49.89 -14.94
C LYS A 428 -33.80 -49.83 -14.24
N ARG A 429 -33.46 -48.64 -13.67
CA ARG A 429 -32.19 -48.28 -13.11
C ARG A 429 -31.01 -48.31 -14.10
N ASN A 430 -29.91 -47.70 -13.74
CA ASN A 430 -28.72 -47.60 -14.61
C ASN A 430 -29.08 -47.23 -16.08
N CYS A 431 -29.91 -46.22 -16.29
CA CYS A 431 -30.36 -45.81 -17.59
C CYS A 431 -30.67 -44.31 -17.68
N VAL A 432 -30.83 -43.83 -18.90
CA VAL A 432 -31.15 -42.46 -19.24
C VAL A 432 -32.51 -42.38 -19.90
N THR A 433 -33.37 -41.47 -19.44
CA THR A 433 -34.64 -41.12 -20.08
C THR A 433 -34.66 -39.64 -20.40
N ILE A 434 -34.96 -39.22 -21.64
CA ILE A 434 -35.09 -37.81 -21.98
C ILE A 434 -36.52 -37.63 -22.57
N VAL A 435 -37.19 -36.58 -22.09
CA VAL A 435 -38.52 -36.18 -22.58
C VAL A 435 -38.47 -34.75 -23.15
N PRO A 436 -39.29 -34.42 -24.14
CA PRO A 436 -39.36 -33.04 -24.59
C PRO A 436 -39.90 -32.12 -23.48
N PHE A 437 -39.43 -30.87 -23.45
CA PHE A 437 -40.04 -29.79 -22.69
C PHE A 437 -41.12 -29.15 -23.57
N GLU A 438 -42.35 -29.21 -23.14
CA GLU A 438 -43.48 -28.53 -23.75
C GLU A 438 -43.98 -27.49 -22.76
N GLU A 439 -43.73 -26.21 -23.11
CA GLU A 439 -44.25 -25.11 -22.31
C GLU A 439 -45.77 -25.23 -22.26
N LYS A 440 -46.32 -25.27 -21.06
CA LYS A 440 -47.77 -25.21 -20.93
C LYS A 440 -48.23 -23.81 -21.36
N ILE A 441 -48.80 -23.68 -22.54
CA ILE A 441 -49.48 -22.48 -23.03
C ILE A 441 -50.63 -22.09 -22.07
#